data_9ed84c192542ad09e4315a39f67fe7cd
#
_entry.id   9ed84c192542ad09e4315a39f67fe7cd
#
_cell.length_a   1.000
_cell.length_b   1.000
_cell.length_c   1.000
_cell.angle_alpha   90.00
_cell.angle_beta   90.00
_cell.angle_gamma   90.00
#
_symmetry.space_group_name_H-M   'P 1'
#
loop_
_entity.id
_entity.type
_entity.pdbx_description
1 polymer ?
#
loop_
_entity_poly.entity_id
_entity_poly.type
_entity_poly.pdbx_seq_one_letter_code
_entity_poly.pdbx_strand_id
1 'polypeptide(L)'
;LVDFPCFTLSSMLKKTFYSVAVEDTRYVFNGIYLKSTDNKITAVGTDGRRLAKLEREVPNKLPFTKGVIVPHKAIREILKLIESASDGKIGLIENQIYVSVNENALQCKLIDGAYPDYESVIPKESKYKVKLSKDAVQTALRQALIAAEEPIKQIRLTFETNLLRVNSSNPGSTEFSVSIPVAYDGEHLTMAFKGDYLNDVIKSVDDQEILMEFSSSGAPAVFRDPSDVNYTAVIMPMKL
;
A
#
# COMPACT_ATOMS: atom_id res chain seq x y z
N LEU A 1 -15.36 8.89 -22.51
CA LEU A 1 -15.28 9.40 -21.13
C LEU A 1 -16.47 8.92 -20.31
N VAL A 2 -16.24 8.54 -19.09
CA VAL A 2 -17.24 7.98 -18.19
C VAL A 2 -17.26 8.82 -16.91
N ASP A 3 -18.43 9.12 -16.38
CA ASP A 3 -18.58 9.81 -15.10
C ASP A 3 -18.04 8.94 -13.96
N PHE A 4 -17.28 9.55 -13.07
CA PHE A 4 -16.60 8.87 -11.97
C PHE A 4 -16.58 9.74 -10.70
N PRO A 5 -16.94 9.17 -9.53
CA PRO A 5 -16.87 9.89 -8.27
C PRO A 5 -15.42 10.22 -7.90
N CYS A 6 -15.09 11.51 -7.78
CA CYS A 6 -13.74 11.98 -7.48
C CYS A 6 -13.23 11.46 -6.13
N PHE A 7 -14.10 11.35 -5.12
CA PHE A 7 -13.74 10.78 -3.83
C PHE A 7 -13.24 9.31 -3.95
N THR A 8 -13.93 8.49 -4.75
CA THR A 8 -13.53 7.09 -4.97
C THR A 8 -12.15 7.02 -5.63
N LEU A 9 -11.93 7.78 -6.69
CA LEU A 9 -10.63 7.83 -7.37
C LEU A 9 -9.52 8.34 -6.44
N SER A 10 -9.77 9.40 -5.68
CA SER A 10 -8.83 9.95 -4.71
C SER A 10 -8.43 8.93 -3.66
N SER A 11 -9.41 8.24 -3.06
CA SER A 11 -9.17 7.17 -2.08
C SER A 11 -8.31 6.06 -2.67
N MET A 12 -8.65 5.58 -3.87
CA MET A 12 -7.91 4.51 -4.54
C MET A 12 -6.46 4.90 -4.82
N LEU A 13 -6.25 6.07 -5.37
CA LEU A 13 -4.91 6.56 -5.68
C LEU A 13 -4.09 6.78 -4.40
N LYS A 14 -4.62 7.45 -3.39
CA LYS A 14 -3.91 7.72 -2.13
C LYS A 14 -3.50 6.43 -1.40
N LYS A 15 -4.39 5.44 -1.33
CA LYS A 15 -4.14 4.16 -0.63
C LYS A 15 -3.18 3.23 -1.39
N THR A 16 -2.88 3.48 -2.65
CA THR A 16 -1.97 2.63 -3.44
C THR A 16 -0.68 3.33 -3.87
N PHE A 17 -0.69 4.66 -3.91
CA PHE A 17 0.41 5.46 -4.43
C PHE A 17 1.73 5.35 -3.64
N TYR A 18 1.65 5.18 -2.32
CA TYR A 18 2.84 5.10 -1.47
C TYR A 18 3.73 3.89 -1.79
N SER A 19 3.18 2.85 -2.39
CA SER A 19 3.90 1.62 -2.77
C SER A 19 4.45 1.63 -4.19
N VAL A 20 4.16 2.66 -4.97
CA VAL A 20 4.71 2.84 -6.33
C VAL A 20 6.19 3.14 -6.26
N ALA A 21 6.98 2.58 -7.18
CA ALA A 21 8.38 2.90 -7.31
C ALA A 21 8.59 4.31 -7.88
N VAL A 22 9.72 4.92 -7.54
CA VAL A 22 10.16 6.19 -8.10
C VAL A 22 11.45 5.96 -8.86
N GLU A 23 11.42 6.18 -10.19
CA GLU A 23 12.59 6.04 -11.07
C GLU A 23 13.24 4.64 -11.06
N ASP A 24 12.43 3.58 -10.90
CA ASP A 24 12.90 2.20 -11.05
C ASP A 24 13.17 1.89 -12.53
N THR A 25 14.22 1.12 -12.81
CA THR A 25 14.55 0.65 -14.16
C THR A 25 13.49 -0.26 -14.78
N ARG A 26 12.70 -0.91 -13.94
CA ARG A 26 11.48 -1.65 -14.33
C ARG A 26 10.33 -0.67 -14.44
N TYR A 27 10.19 -0.01 -15.57
CA TYR A 27 9.28 1.11 -15.82
C TYR A 27 7.85 0.88 -15.36
N VAL A 28 7.36 -0.36 -15.46
CA VAL A 28 5.99 -0.73 -15.08
C VAL A 28 5.70 -0.50 -13.59
N PHE A 29 6.72 -0.42 -12.73
CA PHE A 29 6.55 -0.10 -11.31
C PHE A 29 6.47 1.40 -11.01
N ASN A 30 6.78 2.25 -12.00
CA ASN A 30 6.75 3.72 -11.80
C ASN A 30 5.34 4.32 -11.96
N GLY A 31 4.30 3.53 -11.78
CA GLY A 31 2.93 3.96 -11.87
C GLY A 31 1.94 3.06 -11.14
N ILE A 32 0.71 3.53 -10.98
CA ILE A 32 -0.40 2.73 -10.48
C ILE A 32 -1.03 1.96 -11.65
N TYR A 33 -1.21 0.67 -11.46
CA TYR A 33 -2.00 -0.16 -12.35
C TYR A 33 -3.48 -0.01 -12.02
N LEU A 34 -4.29 0.34 -13.02
CA LEU A 34 -5.74 0.41 -12.96
C LEU A 34 -6.34 -0.64 -13.89
N LYS A 35 -7.20 -1.50 -13.37
CA LYS A 35 -7.95 -2.48 -14.16
C LYS A 35 -9.42 -2.45 -13.78
N SER A 36 -10.29 -2.44 -14.76
CA SER A 36 -11.74 -2.56 -14.53
C SER A 36 -12.27 -3.89 -15.05
N THR A 37 -13.18 -4.47 -14.27
CA THR A 37 -13.93 -5.68 -14.65
C THR A 37 -15.37 -5.44 -14.23
N ASP A 38 -16.28 -5.41 -15.22
CA ASP A 38 -17.68 -5.07 -15.02
C ASP A 38 -17.84 -3.74 -14.24
N ASN A 39 -18.44 -3.80 -13.05
CA ASN A 39 -18.67 -2.63 -12.19
C ASN A 39 -17.60 -2.48 -11.08
N LYS A 40 -16.43 -3.09 -11.25
CA LYS A 40 -15.32 -2.98 -10.31
C LYS A 40 -14.11 -2.34 -10.95
N ILE A 41 -13.39 -1.56 -10.17
CA ILE A 41 -12.06 -1.07 -10.51
C ILE A 41 -11.08 -1.50 -9.44
N THR A 42 -9.93 -1.98 -9.86
CA THR A 42 -8.79 -2.35 -9.03
C THR A 42 -7.65 -1.38 -9.28
N ALA A 43 -7.09 -0.82 -8.22
CA ALA A 43 -5.84 -0.05 -8.25
C ALA A 43 -4.74 -0.83 -7.53
N VAL A 44 -3.57 -0.90 -8.13
CA VAL A 44 -2.40 -1.58 -7.55
C VAL A 44 -1.16 -0.73 -7.72
N GLY A 45 -0.43 -0.54 -6.63
CA GLY A 45 0.92 0.02 -6.63
C GLY A 45 1.91 -1.00 -6.08
N THR A 46 3.11 -1.09 -6.64
CA THR A 46 4.21 -1.91 -6.11
C THR A 46 5.56 -1.39 -6.58
N ASP A 47 6.59 -1.61 -5.75
CA ASP A 47 8.01 -1.42 -6.09
C ASP A 47 8.77 -2.75 -6.18
N GLY A 48 8.04 -3.89 -6.11
CA GLY A 48 8.58 -5.25 -6.10
C GLY A 48 9.03 -5.74 -4.72
N ARG A 49 8.94 -4.91 -3.67
CA ARG A 49 9.23 -5.28 -2.27
C ARG A 49 8.04 -5.07 -1.35
N ARG A 50 7.10 -4.25 -1.77
CA ARG A 50 5.80 -4.00 -1.14
C ARG A 50 4.73 -3.83 -2.20
N LEU A 51 3.49 -3.98 -1.81
CA LEU A 51 2.33 -3.85 -2.68
C LEU A 51 1.18 -3.23 -1.89
N ALA A 52 0.39 -2.40 -2.55
CA ALA A 52 -0.92 -1.98 -2.05
C ALA A 52 -1.96 -2.20 -3.16
N LYS A 53 -3.06 -2.84 -2.81
CA LYS A 53 -4.20 -3.12 -3.69
C LYS A 53 -5.47 -2.57 -3.06
N LEU A 54 -6.29 -1.92 -3.86
CA LEU A 54 -7.61 -1.46 -3.44
C LEU A 54 -8.61 -1.71 -4.55
N GLU A 55 -9.76 -2.30 -4.19
CA GLU A 55 -10.88 -2.53 -5.10
C GLU A 55 -12.07 -1.66 -4.70
N ARG A 56 -12.80 -1.16 -5.70
CA ARG A 56 -14.04 -0.41 -5.50
C ARG A 56 -15.09 -0.80 -6.52
N GLU A 57 -16.34 -0.82 -6.09
CA GLU A 57 -17.46 -0.82 -7.01
C GLU A 57 -17.64 0.56 -7.61
N VAL A 58 -18.00 0.62 -8.87
CA VAL A 58 -18.22 1.86 -9.62
C VAL A 58 -19.55 1.80 -10.35
N PRO A 59 -20.26 2.92 -10.45
CA PRO A 59 -21.59 2.95 -11.06
C PRO A 59 -21.58 2.66 -12.56
N ASN A 60 -20.47 2.95 -13.22
CA ASN A 60 -20.33 2.87 -14.67
C ASN A 60 -19.17 1.96 -15.05
N LYS A 61 -19.31 1.27 -16.17
CA LYS A 61 -18.24 0.46 -16.76
C LYS A 61 -17.11 1.38 -17.26
N LEU A 62 -15.91 1.14 -16.73
CA LEU A 62 -14.73 1.92 -17.10
C LEU A 62 -13.94 1.29 -18.27
N PRO A 63 -13.18 2.08 -19.03
CA PRO A 63 -12.45 1.61 -20.21
C PRO A 63 -11.14 0.86 -19.91
N PHE A 64 -10.85 0.51 -18.67
CA PHE A 64 -9.57 -0.09 -18.25
C PHE A 64 -9.58 -1.63 -18.26
N THR A 65 -10.33 -2.26 -19.16
CA THR A 65 -10.53 -3.73 -19.15
C THR A 65 -9.25 -4.53 -19.39
N LYS A 66 -8.31 -4.00 -20.17
CA LYS A 66 -6.98 -4.62 -20.38
C LYS A 66 -5.97 -4.27 -19.28
N GLY A 67 -6.34 -3.36 -18.37
CA GLY A 67 -5.43 -2.77 -17.42
C GLY A 67 -4.53 -1.71 -18.05
N VAL A 68 -4.25 -0.65 -17.30
CA VAL A 68 -3.39 0.47 -17.73
C VAL A 68 -2.48 0.89 -16.58
N ILE A 69 -1.29 1.42 -16.89
CA ILE A 69 -0.34 1.89 -15.88
C ILE A 69 -0.25 3.42 -15.98
N VAL A 70 -0.78 4.08 -14.96
CA VAL A 70 -0.80 5.55 -14.86
C VAL A 70 0.49 6.01 -14.21
N PRO A 71 1.31 6.85 -14.88
CA PRO A 71 2.61 7.28 -14.37
C PRO A 71 2.52 8.02 -13.04
N HIS A 72 3.52 7.85 -12.17
CA HIS A 72 3.66 8.52 -10.87
C HIS A 72 3.42 10.05 -10.93
N LYS A 73 3.95 10.73 -11.96
CA LYS A 73 3.74 12.18 -12.13
C LYS A 73 2.27 12.51 -12.43
N ALA A 74 1.63 11.71 -13.30
CA ALA A 74 0.22 11.91 -13.64
C ALA A 74 -0.69 11.71 -12.42
N ILE A 75 -0.41 10.71 -11.57
CA ILE A 75 -1.18 10.45 -10.36
C ILE A 75 -1.20 11.68 -9.44
N ARG A 76 -0.06 12.33 -9.24
CA ARG A 76 0.02 13.55 -8.42
C ARG A 76 -0.85 14.67 -8.97
N GLU A 77 -0.83 14.88 -10.29
CA GLU A 77 -1.64 15.93 -10.92
C GLU A 77 -3.13 15.57 -10.93
N ILE A 78 -3.47 14.28 -11.13
CA ILE A 78 -4.86 13.81 -10.99
C ILE A 78 -5.37 14.08 -9.58
N LEU A 79 -4.59 13.73 -8.54
CA LEU A 79 -4.99 13.97 -7.15
C LEU A 79 -5.27 15.45 -6.86
N LYS A 80 -4.47 16.36 -7.39
CA LYS A 80 -4.71 17.82 -7.27
C LYS A 80 -5.97 18.24 -8.01
N LEU A 81 -6.16 17.72 -9.24
CA LEU A 81 -7.31 18.06 -10.08
C LEU A 81 -8.64 17.67 -9.43
N ILE A 82 -8.69 16.50 -8.75
CA ILE A 82 -9.92 15.95 -8.18
C ILE A 82 -10.15 16.33 -6.70
N GLU A 83 -9.21 17.06 -6.06
CA GLU A 83 -9.20 17.27 -4.61
C GLU A 83 -10.47 17.94 -4.06
N SER A 84 -11.02 18.90 -4.80
CA SER A 84 -12.17 19.72 -4.37
C SER A 84 -13.47 19.39 -5.12
N ALA A 85 -13.48 18.33 -5.92
CA ALA A 85 -14.63 18.00 -6.77
C ALA A 85 -15.37 16.77 -6.27
N SER A 86 -16.69 16.75 -6.42
CA SER A 86 -17.53 15.59 -6.17
C SER A 86 -17.41 14.56 -7.30
N ASP A 87 -17.51 15.05 -8.54
CA ASP A 87 -17.61 14.23 -9.72
C ASP A 87 -16.68 14.72 -10.83
N GLY A 88 -16.24 13.80 -11.67
CA GLY A 88 -15.43 14.06 -12.83
C GLY A 88 -15.66 13.02 -13.91
N LYS A 89 -14.95 13.14 -15.01
CA LYS A 89 -14.97 12.17 -16.09
C LYS A 89 -13.58 11.57 -16.26
N ILE A 90 -13.55 10.26 -16.48
CA ILE A 90 -12.32 9.53 -16.73
C ILE A 90 -12.46 8.67 -17.98
N GLY A 91 -11.37 8.46 -18.70
CA GLY A 91 -11.38 7.61 -19.89
C GLY A 91 -10.02 7.41 -20.50
N LEU A 92 -10.00 6.70 -21.62
CA LEU A 92 -8.83 6.48 -22.44
C LEU A 92 -9.05 7.10 -23.81
N ILE A 93 -8.06 7.81 -24.29
CA ILE A 93 -7.95 8.32 -25.66
C ILE A 93 -6.63 7.78 -26.19
N GLU A 94 -6.69 6.81 -27.10
CA GLU A 94 -5.52 6.07 -27.58
C GLU A 94 -4.75 5.43 -26.41
N ASN A 95 -3.45 5.74 -26.26
CA ASN A 95 -2.62 5.28 -25.14
C ASN A 95 -2.44 6.37 -24.06
N GLN A 96 -3.48 7.14 -23.79
CA GLN A 96 -3.45 8.23 -22.82
C GLN A 96 -4.67 8.14 -21.90
N ILE A 97 -4.43 8.37 -20.60
CA ILE A 97 -5.51 8.58 -19.65
C ILE A 97 -5.99 10.03 -19.75
N TYR A 98 -7.29 10.21 -19.72
CA TYR A 98 -7.95 11.51 -19.68
C TYR A 98 -8.79 11.61 -18.42
N VAL A 99 -8.59 12.68 -17.65
CA VAL A 99 -9.39 13.01 -16.46
C VAL A 99 -9.84 14.45 -16.55
N SER A 100 -11.11 14.72 -16.38
CA SER A 100 -11.64 16.09 -16.37
C SER A 100 -12.57 16.34 -15.20
N VAL A 101 -12.50 17.56 -14.67
CA VAL A 101 -13.32 18.06 -13.57
C VAL A 101 -13.65 19.52 -13.88
N ASN A 102 -14.94 19.83 -13.95
CA ASN A 102 -15.41 21.14 -14.36
C ASN A 102 -14.81 21.54 -15.72
N GLU A 103 -14.16 22.69 -15.81
CA GLU A 103 -13.49 23.19 -17.02
C GLU A 103 -12.04 22.74 -17.15
N ASN A 104 -11.51 22.05 -16.16
CA ASN A 104 -10.12 21.58 -16.14
C ASN A 104 -10.01 20.15 -16.64
N ALA A 105 -8.97 19.85 -17.39
CA ALA A 105 -8.69 18.52 -17.89
C ALA A 105 -7.19 18.21 -17.84
N LEU A 106 -6.89 16.95 -17.60
CA LEU A 106 -5.55 16.38 -17.65
C LEU A 106 -5.54 15.23 -18.65
N GLN A 107 -4.56 15.22 -19.52
CA GLN A 107 -4.28 14.12 -20.42
C GLN A 107 -2.82 13.69 -20.24
N CYS A 108 -2.57 12.40 -20.07
CA CYS A 108 -1.23 11.89 -19.85
C CYS A 108 -1.02 10.55 -20.55
N LYS A 109 0.15 10.39 -21.18
CA LYS A 109 0.57 9.12 -21.78
C LYS A 109 0.76 8.07 -20.70
N LEU A 110 0.23 6.87 -20.94
CA LEU A 110 0.37 5.71 -20.06
C LEU A 110 1.78 5.10 -20.18
N ILE A 111 2.19 4.34 -19.17
CA ILE A 111 3.40 3.52 -19.24
C ILE A 111 3.07 2.27 -20.04
N ASP A 112 3.83 2.01 -21.09
CA ASP A 112 3.72 0.80 -21.88
C ASP A 112 4.36 -0.39 -21.15
N GLY A 113 3.76 -1.57 -21.29
CA GLY A 113 4.29 -2.83 -20.74
C GLY A 113 3.23 -3.66 -20.03
N ALA A 114 3.59 -4.90 -19.75
CA ALA A 114 2.76 -5.81 -18.96
C ALA A 114 3.03 -5.60 -17.47
N TYR A 115 1.98 -5.28 -16.72
CA TYR A 115 2.09 -5.23 -15.25
C TYR A 115 2.26 -6.65 -14.70
N PRO A 116 3.12 -6.87 -13.69
CA PRO A 116 3.35 -8.22 -13.16
C PRO A 116 2.08 -8.81 -12.54
N ASP A 117 2.06 -10.13 -12.43
CA ASP A 117 1.01 -10.86 -11.72
C ASP A 117 1.12 -10.57 -10.21
N TYR A 118 0.48 -9.50 -9.78
CA TYR A 118 0.49 -9.05 -8.40
C TYR A 118 -0.33 -9.96 -7.47
N GLU A 119 -1.27 -10.74 -8.00
CA GLU A 119 -2.08 -11.63 -7.17
C GLU A 119 -1.27 -12.82 -6.66
N SER A 120 -0.28 -13.26 -7.42
CA SER A 120 0.60 -14.37 -7.03
C SER A 120 1.46 -14.07 -5.80
N VAL A 121 1.71 -12.79 -5.48
CA VAL A 121 2.51 -12.39 -4.31
C VAL A 121 1.68 -12.10 -3.05
N ILE A 122 0.35 -12.10 -3.16
CA ILE A 122 -0.56 -11.95 -2.02
C ILE A 122 -0.83 -13.35 -1.44
N PRO A 123 -0.39 -13.65 -0.20
CA PRO A 123 -0.68 -14.93 0.43
C PRO A 123 -2.19 -15.18 0.51
N LYS A 124 -2.62 -16.35 0.06
CA LYS A 124 -4.05 -16.76 0.14
C LYS A 124 -4.44 -17.16 1.56
N GLU A 125 -3.50 -17.73 2.29
CA GLU A 125 -3.67 -18.16 3.67
C GLU A 125 -2.49 -17.72 4.52
N SER A 126 -2.74 -17.44 5.78
CA SER A 126 -1.73 -17.05 6.76
C SER A 126 -1.93 -17.86 8.03
N LYS A 127 -0.82 -18.34 8.62
CA LYS A 127 -0.84 -19.15 9.85
C LYS A 127 -1.30 -18.33 11.05
N TYR A 128 -0.89 -17.07 11.11
CA TYR A 128 -1.18 -16.15 12.21
C TYR A 128 -1.91 -14.91 11.71
N LYS A 129 -2.86 -14.44 12.52
CA LYS A 129 -3.61 -13.20 12.30
C LYS A 129 -3.65 -12.44 13.61
N VAL A 130 -3.07 -11.26 13.63
CA VAL A 130 -2.92 -10.45 14.85
C VAL A 130 -3.52 -9.07 14.62
N LYS A 131 -4.40 -8.66 15.51
CA LYS A 131 -4.91 -7.29 15.56
C LYS A 131 -3.94 -6.41 16.33
N LEU A 132 -3.56 -5.32 15.73
CA LEU A 132 -2.63 -4.34 16.26
C LEU A 132 -3.36 -3.02 16.48
N SER A 133 -3.17 -2.39 17.64
CA SER A 133 -3.60 -1.01 17.85
C SER A 133 -2.78 -0.09 16.94
N LYS A 134 -3.44 0.64 16.05
CA LYS A 134 -2.80 1.56 15.10
C LYS A 134 -1.96 2.61 15.85
N ASP A 135 -2.54 3.26 16.85
CA ASP A 135 -1.86 4.30 17.61
C ASP A 135 -0.63 3.79 18.36
N ALA A 136 -0.73 2.62 18.98
CA ALA A 136 0.38 2.01 19.69
C ALA A 136 1.54 1.66 18.75
N VAL A 137 1.23 1.01 17.61
CA VAL A 137 2.23 0.64 16.61
C VAL A 137 2.82 1.87 15.93
N GLN A 138 2.01 2.87 15.58
CA GLN A 138 2.49 4.10 14.95
C GLN A 138 3.43 4.89 15.87
N THR A 139 3.13 4.92 17.18
CA THR A 139 3.98 5.56 18.18
C THR A 139 5.32 4.82 18.32
N ALA A 140 5.26 3.48 18.44
CA ALA A 140 6.45 2.64 18.52
C ALA A 140 7.33 2.76 17.28
N LEU A 141 6.73 2.72 16.08
CA LEU A 141 7.47 2.88 14.82
C LEU A 141 8.14 4.25 14.70
N ARG A 142 7.48 5.33 15.11
CA ARG A 142 8.04 6.67 15.09
C ARG A 142 9.31 6.76 15.93
N GLN A 143 9.30 6.19 17.12
CA GLN A 143 10.46 6.13 18.02
C GLN A 143 11.55 5.20 17.47
N ALA A 144 11.16 4.01 17.00
CA ALA A 144 12.08 3.05 16.42
C ALA A 144 12.82 3.57 15.18
N LEU A 145 12.14 4.35 14.33
CA LEU A 145 12.73 4.96 13.14
C LEU A 145 13.81 5.99 13.46
N ILE A 146 13.71 6.69 14.62
CA ILE A 146 14.73 7.63 15.07
C ILE A 146 16.00 6.88 15.50
N ALA A 147 15.84 5.70 16.12
CA ALA A 147 16.95 4.88 16.62
C ALA A 147 17.55 3.95 15.55
N ALA A 148 16.90 3.78 14.42
CA ALA A 148 17.30 2.85 13.38
C ALA A 148 18.48 3.38 12.54
N GLU A 149 19.35 2.47 12.10
CA GLU A 149 20.49 2.79 11.24
C GLU A 149 20.07 3.18 9.82
N GLU A 150 20.56 4.33 9.37
CA GLU A 150 20.42 4.78 7.96
C GLU A 150 21.38 3.99 7.04
N PRO A 151 21.03 3.80 5.74
CA PRO A 151 19.78 4.24 5.09
C PRO A 151 18.65 3.19 5.14
N ILE A 152 18.89 2.05 5.78
CA ILE A 152 17.99 0.89 5.67
C ILE A 152 16.81 1.02 6.62
N LYS A 153 17.03 1.59 7.82
CA LYS A 153 16.02 1.74 8.90
C LYS A 153 15.31 0.43 9.17
N GLN A 154 16.08 -0.63 9.46
CA GLN A 154 15.51 -1.93 9.76
C GLN A 154 14.75 -1.90 11.08
N ILE A 155 13.50 -2.34 11.04
CA ILE A 155 12.65 -2.54 12.21
C ILE A 155 12.38 -4.03 12.37
N ARG A 156 12.56 -4.55 13.58
CA ARG A 156 12.25 -5.94 13.93
C ARG A 156 10.97 -5.99 14.74
N LEU A 157 10.05 -6.83 14.30
CA LEU A 157 8.81 -7.16 14.98
C LEU A 157 8.94 -8.57 15.53
N THR A 158 8.99 -8.71 16.85
CA THR A 158 9.07 -10.02 17.53
C THR A 158 7.74 -10.29 18.22
N PHE A 159 7.08 -11.36 17.80
CA PHE A 159 5.85 -11.85 18.39
C PHE A 159 6.15 -12.90 19.44
N GLU A 160 5.64 -12.69 20.65
CA GLU A 160 5.68 -13.57 21.80
C GLU A 160 4.27 -13.71 22.36
N THR A 161 4.01 -14.68 23.22
CA THR A 161 2.67 -14.86 23.81
C THR A 161 2.15 -13.56 24.42
N ASN A 162 1.05 -13.06 23.88
CA ASN A 162 0.36 -11.81 24.26
C ASN A 162 1.21 -10.54 24.14
N LEU A 163 2.29 -10.57 23.34
CA LEU A 163 3.22 -9.45 23.24
C LEU A 163 3.78 -9.30 21.84
N LEU A 164 3.80 -8.05 21.35
CA LEU A 164 4.61 -7.62 20.19
C LEU A 164 5.74 -6.73 20.70
N ARG A 165 6.97 -7.11 20.43
CA ARG A 165 8.15 -6.28 20.67
C ARG A 165 8.60 -5.61 19.37
N VAL A 166 8.73 -4.30 19.39
CA VAL A 166 9.24 -3.50 18.30
C VAL A 166 10.67 -3.07 18.64
N ASN A 167 11.62 -3.48 17.81
CA ASN A 167 13.03 -3.20 18.03
C ASN A 167 13.66 -2.51 16.82
N SER A 168 14.59 -1.62 17.10
CA SER A 168 15.54 -1.11 16.10
C SER A 168 16.90 -0.89 16.75
N SER A 169 17.94 -0.89 15.96
CA SER A 169 19.29 -0.65 16.44
C SER A 169 20.12 0.11 15.41
N ASN A 170 21.05 0.92 15.94
CA ASN A 170 22.15 1.49 15.18
C ASN A 170 23.44 1.05 15.91
N PRO A 171 24.20 0.10 15.35
CA PRO A 171 25.37 -0.49 16.01
C PRO A 171 26.34 0.57 16.53
N GLY A 172 26.70 0.47 17.81
CA GLY A 172 27.61 1.40 18.48
C GLY A 172 27.02 2.77 18.87
N SER A 173 25.70 2.99 18.67
CA SER A 173 25.05 4.26 18.99
C SER A 173 23.77 4.06 19.82
N THR A 174 22.74 3.47 19.24
CA THR A 174 21.38 3.48 19.84
C THR A 174 20.70 2.13 19.69
N GLU A 175 20.06 1.68 20.75
CA GLU A 175 19.10 0.58 20.73
C GLU A 175 17.74 1.08 21.21
N PHE A 176 16.69 0.65 20.53
CA PHE A 176 15.31 0.94 20.90
C PHE A 176 14.53 -0.37 21.00
N SER A 177 13.78 -0.51 22.08
CA SER A 177 12.88 -1.63 22.28
C SER A 177 11.63 -1.18 23.02
N VAL A 178 10.47 -1.49 22.47
CA VAL A 178 9.19 -1.26 23.14
C VAL A 178 8.28 -2.47 22.96
N SER A 179 7.47 -2.74 23.96
CA SER A 179 6.52 -3.86 23.99
C SER A 179 5.09 -3.34 23.91
N ILE A 180 4.29 -3.95 23.04
CA ILE A 180 2.87 -3.63 22.80
C ILE A 180 2.07 -4.89 23.13
N PRO A 181 1.06 -4.84 24.02
CA PRO A 181 0.16 -5.96 24.24
C PRO A 181 -0.63 -6.28 22.97
N VAL A 182 -0.67 -7.56 22.60
CA VAL A 182 -1.43 -8.08 21.45
C VAL A 182 -2.01 -9.44 21.78
N ALA A 183 -3.13 -9.81 21.18
CA ALA A 183 -3.66 -11.17 21.29
C ALA A 183 -2.90 -12.07 20.31
N TYR A 184 -1.89 -12.76 20.81
CA TYR A 184 -1.07 -13.71 20.06
C TYR A 184 -0.69 -14.89 20.96
N ASP A 185 -0.93 -16.10 20.49
CA ASP A 185 -0.64 -17.37 21.17
C ASP A 185 0.23 -18.32 20.32
N GLY A 186 0.81 -17.79 19.24
CA GLY A 186 1.66 -18.56 18.33
C GLY A 186 3.10 -18.73 18.84
N GLU A 187 3.93 -19.31 17.98
CA GLU A 187 5.35 -19.52 18.25
C GLU A 187 6.10 -18.18 18.33
N HIS A 188 7.20 -18.16 19.07
CA HIS A 188 8.13 -17.03 19.05
C HIS A 188 8.62 -16.79 17.61
N LEU A 189 8.34 -15.61 17.05
CA LEU A 189 8.65 -15.30 15.67
C LEU A 189 9.12 -13.87 15.52
N THR A 190 10.29 -13.69 14.88
CA THR A 190 10.84 -12.37 14.56
C THR A 190 10.82 -12.15 13.06
N MET A 191 10.32 -11.00 12.64
CA MET A 191 10.34 -10.52 11.25
C MET A 191 11.04 -9.17 11.20
N ALA A 192 11.85 -8.94 10.17
CA ALA A 192 12.48 -7.65 9.93
C ALA A 192 11.87 -6.98 8.70
N PHE A 193 11.66 -5.67 8.77
CA PHE A 193 11.09 -4.89 7.67
C PHE A 193 11.86 -3.57 7.50
N LYS A 194 11.78 -3.00 6.31
CA LYS A 194 12.16 -1.61 6.11
C LYS A 194 11.14 -0.73 6.83
N GLY A 195 11.60 0.09 7.76
CA GLY A 195 10.72 0.86 8.65
C GLY A 195 9.83 1.85 7.92
N ASP A 196 10.33 2.48 6.84
CA ASP A 196 9.53 3.38 6.00
C ASP A 196 8.34 2.64 5.38
N TYR A 197 8.51 1.38 4.98
CA TYR A 197 7.40 0.58 4.40
C TYR A 197 6.32 0.26 5.43
N LEU A 198 6.72 -0.11 6.65
CA LEU A 198 5.78 -0.28 7.76
C LEU A 198 5.01 1.01 8.05
N ASN A 199 5.73 2.13 8.16
CA ASN A 199 5.13 3.43 8.46
C ASN A 199 4.11 3.87 7.39
N ASP A 200 4.40 3.63 6.12
CA ASP A 200 3.48 3.95 5.02
C ASP A 200 2.20 3.11 5.09
N VAL A 201 2.34 1.80 5.31
CA VAL A 201 1.19 0.88 5.45
C VAL A 201 0.34 1.25 6.67
N ILE A 202 0.94 1.49 7.83
CA ILE A 202 0.22 1.86 9.05
C ILE A 202 -0.58 3.16 8.83
N LYS A 203 0.00 4.14 8.15
CA LYS A 203 -0.68 5.41 7.83
C LYS A 203 -1.84 5.24 6.85
N SER A 204 -1.78 4.24 5.97
CA SER A 204 -2.81 4.03 4.93
C SER A 204 -4.07 3.33 5.43
N VAL A 205 -4.03 2.70 6.60
CA VAL A 205 -5.19 2.11 7.27
C VAL A 205 -6.02 3.21 7.92
N ASP A 206 -7.34 3.21 7.74
CA ASP A 206 -8.24 4.21 8.32
C ASP A 206 -8.75 3.80 9.70
N ASP A 207 -8.90 2.49 9.95
CA ASP A 207 -9.35 1.94 11.23
C ASP A 207 -8.35 2.22 12.38
N GLN A 208 -8.84 2.14 13.61
CA GLN A 208 -8.01 2.18 14.82
C GLN A 208 -7.24 0.88 15.07
N GLU A 209 -7.66 -0.20 14.43
CA GLU A 209 -6.99 -1.49 14.43
C GLU A 209 -6.41 -1.80 13.05
N ILE A 210 -5.33 -2.56 13.02
CA ILE A 210 -4.71 -3.10 11.81
C ILE A 210 -4.68 -4.61 11.96
N LEU A 211 -5.17 -5.34 10.97
CA LEU A 211 -5.01 -6.79 10.93
C LEU A 211 -3.73 -7.13 10.19
N MET A 212 -2.75 -7.68 10.90
CA MET A 212 -1.51 -8.21 10.34
C MET A 212 -1.59 -9.73 10.24
N GLU A 213 -1.35 -10.26 9.03
CA GLU A 213 -1.40 -11.68 8.72
C GLU A 213 -0.02 -12.16 8.23
N PHE A 214 0.49 -13.27 8.77
CA PHE A 214 1.80 -13.82 8.40
C PHE A 214 1.91 -15.32 8.71
N SER A 215 2.93 -15.99 8.15
CA SER A 215 3.12 -17.44 8.36
C SER A 215 4.49 -17.79 8.91
N SER A 216 5.54 -17.08 8.51
CA SER A 216 6.93 -17.31 8.96
C SER A 216 7.76 -16.04 8.83
N SER A 217 8.97 -16.04 9.37
CA SER A 217 9.88 -14.88 9.34
C SER A 217 10.31 -14.44 7.93
N GLY A 218 10.30 -15.35 6.97
CA GLY A 218 10.69 -15.07 5.57
C GLY A 218 9.52 -14.94 4.60
N ALA A 219 8.28 -15.18 5.04
CA ALA A 219 7.10 -15.04 4.20
C ALA A 219 6.58 -13.60 4.17
N PRO A 220 5.92 -13.18 3.08
CA PRO A 220 5.29 -11.87 3.02
C PRO A 220 4.32 -11.65 4.18
N ALA A 221 4.31 -10.45 4.76
CA ALA A 221 3.29 -10.03 5.71
C ALA A 221 2.19 -9.25 4.99
N VAL A 222 0.95 -9.58 5.29
CA VAL A 222 -0.25 -8.92 4.76
C VAL A 222 -0.83 -8.01 5.84
N PHE A 223 -1.18 -6.80 5.46
CA PHE A 223 -1.83 -5.82 6.31
C PHE A 223 -3.20 -5.48 5.72
N ARG A 224 -4.22 -5.51 6.54
CA ARG A 224 -5.60 -5.18 6.16
C ARG A 224 -6.17 -4.09 7.04
N ASP A 225 -7.08 -3.36 6.46
CA ASP A 225 -7.89 -2.35 7.13
C ASP A 225 -9.22 -3.00 7.52
N PRO A 226 -9.53 -3.19 8.83
CA PRO A 226 -10.81 -3.78 9.23
C PRO A 226 -12.04 -2.97 8.79
N SER A 227 -11.89 -1.66 8.61
CA SER A 227 -12.96 -0.79 8.10
C SER A 227 -13.09 -0.82 6.57
N ASP A 228 -12.11 -1.40 5.85
CA ASP A 228 -12.07 -1.46 4.40
C ASP A 228 -11.57 -2.82 3.90
N VAL A 229 -12.44 -3.79 3.87
CA VAL A 229 -12.15 -5.19 3.51
C VAL A 229 -11.55 -5.37 2.10
N ASN A 230 -11.72 -4.39 1.24
CA ASN A 230 -11.19 -4.39 -0.12
C ASN A 230 -9.76 -3.83 -0.23
N TYR A 231 -9.21 -3.34 0.89
CA TYR A 231 -7.82 -2.90 0.96
C TYR A 231 -6.90 -4.03 1.41
N THR A 232 -5.78 -4.18 0.71
CA THR A 232 -4.73 -5.15 1.04
C THR A 232 -3.37 -4.52 0.79
N ALA A 233 -2.51 -4.56 1.79
CA ALA A 233 -1.10 -4.23 1.63
C ALA A 233 -0.22 -5.43 1.95
N VAL A 234 0.90 -5.55 1.25
CA VAL A 234 1.88 -6.63 1.44
C VAL A 234 3.27 -6.01 1.59
N ILE A 235 4.06 -6.50 2.54
CA ILE A 235 5.47 -6.14 2.67
C ILE A 235 6.31 -7.41 2.72
N MET A 236 7.35 -7.46 1.88
CA MET A 236 8.35 -8.52 1.92
C MET A 236 9.27 -8.28 3.12
N PRO A 237 9.50 -9.28 3.99
CA PRO A 237 10.45 -9.15 5.08
C PRO A 237 11.88 -9.07 4.55
N MET A 238 12.73 -8.44 5.34
CA MET A 238 14.18 -8.43 5.15
C MET A 238 14.80 -9.66 5.81
N LYS A 239 15.99 -10.03 5.37
CA LYS A 239 16.80 -11.02 6.11
C LYS A 239 17.18 -10.45 7.48
N LEU A 240 17.06 -11.28 8.51
CA LEU A 240 17.48 -11.01 9.89
C LEU A 240 18.99 -10.96 10.00
#